data_c9e544156130f04f9cee650564d3a65b
#
_entry.id   c9e544156130f04f9cee650564d3a65b
#
_cell.length_a   1.000
_cell.length_b   1.000
_cell.length_c   1.000
_cell.angle_alpha   90.00
_cell.angle_beta   90.00
_cell.angle_gamma   90.00
#
_symmetry.space_group_name_H-M   'P 1'
#
loop_
_entity.id
_entity.type
_entity.pdbx_description
1 polymer ?
#
loop_
_entity_poly.entity_id
_entity_poly.type
_entity_poly.pdbx_seq_one_letter_code
_entity_poly.pdbx_strand_id
1 'polypeptide(L)'
;MQLSYWEIKNWFSNVDFTIVGSGIVGLHTALALRERFPSAKILILEKGILPQGASTKNAGFACFGSISEIIDDLKTHTEEEVIQLIQKRYAGLQLLRKNLADSVIDLKPYGGYELFLKEDESFYNECIQKIPFINDIIKPLFKTDVFSKEIDRFNFGGIFENLIFNPFEAQIDTGNMMQALLKKA
;
A
#
# COMPACT_ATOMS: atom_id res chain seq x y z
N MET A 1 -13.90 -29.62 14.36
CA MET A 1 -14.91 -28.79 15.05
C MET A 1 -16.25 -29.08 14.36
N GLN A 2 -17.25 -29.53 15.08
CA GLN A 2 -18.61 -29.74 14.51
C GLN A 2 -19.42 -28.49 14.82
N LEU A 3 -20.00 -27.88 13.79
CA LEU A 3 -20.88 -26.72 13.93
C LEU A 3 -22.28 -27.21 14.41
N SER A 4 -22.89 -26.45 15.29
CA SER A 4 -24.28 -26.68 15.73
C SER A 4 -25.26 -26.28 14.62
N TYR A 5 -26.50 -26.80 14.72
CA TYR A 5 -27.58 -26.39 13.81
C TYR A 5 -27.79 -24.86 13.80
N TRP A 6 -27.68 -24.20 14.97
CA TRP A 6 -27.90 -22.76 15.07
C TRP A 6 -26.79 -21.95 14.43
N GLU A 7 -25.52 -22.38 14.54
CA GLU A 7 -24.38 -21.75 13.87
C GLU A 7 -24.55 -21.87 12.35
N ILE A 8 -24.88 -23.05 11.84
CA ILE A 8 -25.12 -23.26 10.41
C ILE A 8 -26.27 -22.35 9.93
N LYS A 9 -27.43 -22.41 10.64
CA LYS A 9 -28.62 -21.66 10.27
C LYS A 9 -28.41 -20.16 10.27
N ASN A 10 -27.73 -19.61 11.28
CA ASN A 10 -27.64 -18.16 11.47
C ASN A 10 -26.46 -17.55 10.75
N TRP A 11 -25.30 -18.24 10.72
CA TRP A 11 -24.07 -17.66 10.20
C TRP A 11 -23.74 -18.12 8.79
N PHE A 12 -23.94 -19.39 8.47
CA PHE A 12 -23.45 -19.99 7.24
C PHE A 12 -24.54 -20.24 6.17
N SER A 13 -25.83 -20.15 6.51
CA SER A 13 -26.91 -20.30 5.52
C SER A 13 -27.26 -18.98 4.84
N ASN A 14 -27.67 -19.07 3.58
CA ASN A 14 -28.11 -17.94 2.76
C ASN A 14 -27.04 -16.83 2.66
N VAL A 15 -25.77 -17.21 2.50
CA VAL A 15 -24.66 -16.30 2.28
C VAL A 15 -24.59 -15.95 0.80
N ASP A 16 -24.63 -14.66 0.48
CA ASP A 16 -24.52 -14.16 -0.90
C ASP A 16 -23.06 -14.08 -1.35
N PHE A 17 -22.15 -13.69 -0.44
CA PHE A 17 -20.72 -13.58 -0.73
C PHE A 17 -19.89 -14.16 0.40
N THR A 18 -18.93 -15.00 0.05
CA THR A 18 -17.92 -15.51 0.99
C THR A 18 -16.55 -14.97 0.63
N ILE A 19 -15.88 -14.32 1.59
CA ILE A 19 -14.52 -13.80 1.47
C ILE A 19 -13.62 -14.67 2.33
N VAL A 20 -12.50 -15.16 1.75
CA VAL A 20 -11.51 -15.95 2.47
C VAL A 20 -10.31 -15.07 2.81
N GLY A 21 -10.11 -14.85 4.10
CA GLY A 21 -9.08 -14.01 4.69
C GLY A 21 -9.57 -12.60 5.03
N SER A 22 -9.24 -12.14 6.23
CA SER A 22 -9.55 -10.81 6.75
C SER A 22 -8.37 -9.83 6.68
N GLY A 23 -7.46 -10.02 5.70
CA GLY A 23 -6.44 -9.05 5.39
C GLY A 23 -7.00 -7.78 4.73
N ILE A 24 -6.14 -6.82 4.42
CA ILE A 24 -6.53 -5.53 3.83
C ILE A 24 -7.38 -5.69 2.58
N VAL A 25 -7.07 -6.65 1.71
CA VAL A 25 -7.84 -6.91 0.49
C VAL A 25 -9.23 -7.47 0.81
N GLY A 26 -9.31 -8.48 1.68
CA GLY A 26 -10.60 -9.08 2.06
C GLY A 26 -11.54 -8.09 2.74
N LEU A 27 -11.02 -7.27 3.66
CA LEU A 27 -11.82 -6.27 4.36
C LEU A 27 -12.29 -5.16 3.41
N HIS A 28 -11.44 -4.65 2.50
CA HIS A 28 -11.88 -3.69 1.50
C HIS A 28 -12.87 -4.27 0.50
N THR A 29 -12.73 -5.57 0.15
CA THR A 29 -13.72 -6.27 -0.66
C THR A 29 -15.07 -6.33 0.04
N ALA A 30 -15.09 -6.61 1.35
CA ALA A 30 -16.32 -6.60 2.14
C ALA A 30 -16.99 -5.22 2.14
N LEU A 31 -16.21 -4.15 2.34
CA LEU A 31 -16.71 -2.78 2.29
C LEU A 31 -17.29 -2.42 0.93
N ALA A 32 -16.59 -2.76 -0.15
CA ALA A 32 -17.06 -2.52 -1.52
C ALA A 32 -18.33 -3.32 -1.86
N LEU A 33 -18.40 -4.58 -1.41
CA LEU A 33 -19.61 -5.39 -1.57
C LEU A 33 -20.79 -4.83 -0.77
N ARG A 34 -20.54 -4.37 0.45
CA ARG A 34 -21.58 -3.76 1.28
C ARG A 34 -22.12 -2.47 0.67
N GLU A 35 -21.25 -1.64 0.08
CA GLU A 35 -21.65 -0.43 -0.64
C GLU A 35 -22.50 -0.75 -1.87
N ARG A 36 -22.09 -1.76 -2.65
CA ARG A 36 -22.77 -2.15 -3.90
C ARG A 36 -24.03 -2.97 -3.67
N PHE A 37 -24.05 -3.80 -2.63
CA PHE A 37 -25.13 -4.72 -2.28
C PHE A 37 -25.51 -4.58 -0.80
N PRO A 38 -26.23 -3.51 -0.41
CA PRO A 38 -26.48 -3.16 0.98
C PRO A 38 -27.21 -4.26 1.78
N SER A 39 -28.05 -5.07 1.13
CA SER A 39 -28.84 -6.13 1.77
C SER A 39 -28.16 -7.51 1.72
N ALA A 40 -27.02 -7.64 1.05
CA ALA A 40 -26.35 -8.92 0.91
C ALA A 40 -25.78 -9.42 2.23
N LYS A 41 -25.85 -10.73 2.45
CA LYS A 41 -25.17 -11.41 3.56
C LYS A 41 -23.74 -11.72 3.14
N ILE A 42 -22.79 -11.02 3.73
CA ILE A 42 -21.36 -11.17 3.47
C ILE A 42 -20.75 -11.95 4.64
N LEU A 43 -20.05 -13.04 4.33
CA LEU A 43 -19.33 -13.85 5.30
C LEU A 43 -17.82 -13.71 5.04
N ILE A 44 -17.08 -13.35 6.08
CA ILE A 44 -15.61 -13.32 6.04
C ILE A 44 -15.10 -14.50 6.89
N LEU A 45 -14.27 -15.34 6.27
CA LEU A 45 -13.64 -16.48 6.94
C LEU A 45 -12.16 -16.16 7.15
N GLU A 46 -11.72 -16.19 8.41
CA GLU A 46 -10.33 -15.99 8.79
C GLU A 46 -9.78 -17.27 9.44
N LYS A 47 -8.55 -17.64 9.06
CA LYS A 47 -7.89 -18.84 9.58
C LYS A 47 -7.54 -18.71 11.07
N GLY A 48 -7.12 -17.52 11.48
CA GLY A 48 -6.70 -17.21 12.85
C GLY A 48 -7.78 -16.48 13.64
N ILE A 49 -7.49 -16.21 14.91
CA ILE A 49 -8.33 -15.36 15.77
C ILE A 49 -8.32 -13.91 15.26
N LEU A 50 -7.20 -13.48 14.70
CA LEU A 50 -6.98 -12.17 14.09
C LEU A 50 -6.22 -12.35 12.78
N PRO A 51 -6.26 -11.38 11.85
CA PRO A 51 -5.41 -11.39 10.66
C PRO A 51 -3.94 -11.47 11.05
N GLN A 52 -3.20 -12.42 10.46
CA GLN A 52 -1.78 -12.67 10.79
C GLN A 52 -0.86 -12.60 9.57
N GLY A 53 -1.36 -12.11 8.45
CA GLY A 53 -0.62 -12.02 7.19
C GLY A 53 0.15 -10.71 7.01
N ALA A 54 0.53 -10.40 5.77
CA ALA A 54 1.29 -9.21 5.40
C ALA A 54 0.61 -7.89 5.83
N SER A 55 -0.72 -7.86 5.93
CA SER A 55 -1.48 -6.67 6.32
C SER A 55 -1.19 -6.19 7.76
N THR A 56 -0.70 -7.08 8.63
CA THR A 56 -0.37 -6.76 10.02
C THR A 56 1.12 -6.84 10.33
N LYS A 57 1.94 -7.25 9.34
CA LYS A 57 3.39 -7.48 9.49
C LYS A 57 4.21 -6.64 8.50
N ASN A 58 3.69 -5.51 8.09
CA ASN A 58 4.40 -4.56 7.24
C ASN A 58 4.94 -3.39 8.05
N ALA A 59 5.86 -2.63 7.45
CA ALA A 59 6.57 -1.53 8.11
C ALA A 59 5.76 -0.20 8.15
N GLY A 60 4.55 -0.17 7.59
CA GLY A 60 3.70 1.02 7.60
C GLY A 60 4.06 2.07 6.56
N PHE A 61 4.78 1.70 5.51
CA PHE A 61 5.00 2.61 4.38
C PHE A 61 3.72 2.75 3.55
N ALA A 62 3.23 3.97 3.46
CA ALA A 62 2.14 4.35 2.55
C ALA A 62 2.76 4.90 1.27
N CYS A 63 3.15 4.01 0.37
CA CYS A 63 3.90 4.29 -0.86
C CYS A 63 3.24 3.66 -2.08
N PHE A 64 3.71 4.04 -3.26
CA PHE A 64 3.28 3.47 -4.54
C PHE A 64 4.44 2.89 -5.38
N GLY A 65 5.64 2.93 -4.87
CA GLY A 65 6.88 2.41 -5.43
C GLY A 65 8.03 3.42 -5.31
N SER A 66 9.20 2.95 -4.90
CA SER A 66 10.43 3.72 -4.93
C SER A 66 10.96 3.85 -6.37
N ILE A 67 11.94 4.72 -6.60
CA ILE A 67 12.50 4.87 -7.94
C ILE A 67 13.20 3.59 -8.41
N SER A 68 13.86 2.87 -7.50
CA SER A 68 14.51 1.61 -7.82
C SER A 68 13.51 0.54 -8.24
N GLU A 69 12.38 0.40 -7.53
CA GLU A 69 11.29 -0.51 -7.90
C GLU A 69 10.70 -0.17 -9.27
N ILE A 70 10.48 1.12 -9.56
CA ILE A 70 9.94 1.56 -10.86
C ILE A 70 10.91 1.24 -11.99
N ILE A 71 12.22 1.44 -11.79
CA ILE A 71 13.25 1.08 -12.77
C ILE A 71 13.28 -0.43 -13.01
N ASP A 72 13.16 -1.23 -11.97
CA ASP A 72 13.10 -2.70 -12.10
C ASP A 72 11.82 -3.16 -12.81
N ASP A 73 10.67 -2.58 -12.50
CA ASP A 73 9.43 -2.85 -13.20
C ASP A 73 9.55 -2.53 -14.71
N LEU A 74 10.21 -1.44 -15.08
CA LEU A 74 10.46 -1.03 -16.48
C LEU A 74 11.39 -1.97 -17.26
N LYS A 75 12.16 -2.86 -16.59
CA LYS A 75 12.97 -3.88 -17.26
C LYS A 75 12.13 -5.02 -17.84
N THR A 76 10.93 -5.23 -17.30
CA THR A 76 10.09 -6.39 -17.62
C THR A 76 8.70 -6.02 -18.12
N HIS A 77 8.27 -4.77 -17.93
CA HIS A 77 6.97 -4.24 -18.31
C HIS A 77 7.11 -2.99 -19.19
N THR A 78 6.07 -2.68 -19.95
CA THR A 78 6.01 -1.44 -20.72
C THR A 78 5.82 -0.22 -19.81
N GLU A 79 6.19 0.96 -20.29
CA GLU A 79 5.95 2.22 -19.55
C GLU A 79 4.48 2.39 -19.18
N GLU A 80 3.57 2.06 -20.08
CA GLU A 80 2.13 2.17 -19.84
C GLU A 80 1.67 1.26 -18.70
N GLU A 81 2.14 0.00 -18.66
CA GLU A 81 1.81 -0.94 -17.58
C GLU A 81 2.35 -0.46 -16.23
N VAL A 82 3.56 0.09 -16.20
CA VAL A 82 4.18 0.64 -14.98
C VAL A 82 3.40 1.88 -14.50
N ILE A 83 3.06 2.80 -15.40
CA ILE A 83 2.22 3.98 -15.07
C ILE A 83 0.87 3.55 -14.51
N GLN A 84 0.20 2.56 -15.12
CA GLN A 84 -1.07 2.03 -14.63
C GLN A 84 -0.92 1.38 -13.26
N LEU A 85 0.18 0.70 -12.98
CA LEU A 85 0.46 0.10 -11.68
C LEU A 85 0.62 1.17 -10.59
N ILE A 86 1.42 2.20 -10.86
CA ILE A 86 1.60 3.36 -9.97
C ILE A 86 0.27 4.04 -9.69
N GLN A 87 -0.52 4.29 -10.74
CA GLN A 87 -1.85 4.89 -10.62
C GLN A 87 -2.79 4.06 -9.73
N LYS A 88 -2.81 2.73 -9.89
CA LYS A 88 -3.63 1.83 -9.07
C LYS A 88 -3.18 1.83 -7.62
N ARG A 89 -1.87 1.77 -7.36
CA ARG A 89 -1.30 1.81 -6.01
C ARG A 89 -1.64 3.13 -5.31
N TYR A 90 -1.44 4.26 -6.00
CA TYR A 90 -1.77 5.58 -5.46
C TYR A 90 -3.27 5.75 -5.21
N ALA A 91 -4.12 5.32 -6.15
CA ALA A 91 -5.57 5.34 -5.97
C ALA A 91 -6.02 4.44 -4.80
N GLY A 92 -5.38 3.29 -4.60
CA GLY A 92 -5.60 2.42 -3.44
C GLY A 92 -5.28 3.10 -2.12
N LEU A 93 -4.18 3.85 -2.04
CA LEU A 93 -3.83 4.65 -0.88
C LEU A 93 -4.87 5.75 -0.61
N GLN A 94 -5.32 6.46 -1.64
CA GLN A 94 -6.38 7.47 -1.47
C GLN A 94 -7.70 6.85 -1.02
N LEU A 95 -8.03 5.65 -1.51
CA LEU A 95 -9.22 4.91 -1.07
C LEU A 95 -9.12 4.50 0.41
N LEU A 96 -7.95 4.04 0.86
CA LEU A 96 -7.69 3.74 2.27
C LEU A 96 -7.92 4.96 3.15
N ARG A 97 -7.36 6.11 2.78
CA ARG A 97 -7.51 7.40 3.48
C ARG A 97 -8.96 7.86 3.53
N LYS A 98 -9.68 7.73 2.41
CA LYS A 98 -11.13 8.02 2.33
C LYS A 98 -11.94 7.12 3.27
N ASN A 99 -11.61 5.84 3.31
CA ASN A 99 -12.35 4.85 4.10
C ASN A 99 -12.13 4.98 5.61
N LEU A 100 -10.91 5.33 6.05
CA LEU A 100 -10.54 5.30 7.46
C LEU A 100 -10.24 6.67 8.07
N ALA A 101 -10.00 7.70 7.27
CA ALA A 101 -9.43 9.00 7.63
C ALA A 101 -7.97 8.91 8.15
N ASP A 102 -7.19 9.96 7.86
CA ASP A 102 -5.76 10.02 8.17
C ASP A 102 -5.48 9.94 9.69
N SER A 103 -6.32 10.57 10.49
CA SER A 103 -6.18 10.57 11.96
C SER A 103 -6.38 9.19 12.59
N VAL A 104 -7.18 8.32 11.96
CA VAL A 104 -7.46 6.95 12.47
C VAL A 104 -6.28 6.03 12.21
N ILE A 105 -5.64 6.17 11.07
CA ILE A 105 -4.47 5.37 10.69
C ILE A 105 -3.13 5.99 11.07
N ASP A 106 -3.18 7.09 11.82
CA ASP A 106 -2.01 7.90 12.23
C ASP A 106 -1.09 8.24 11.04
N LEU A 107 -1.68 8.68 9.92
CA LEU A 107 -0.92 9.01 8.72
C LEU A 107 -0.03 10.22 8.95
N LYS A 108 1.28 10.05 8.70
CA LYS A 108 2.31 11.09 8.79
C LYS A 108 2.89 11.35 7.41
N PRO A 109 2.58 12.49 6.76
CA PRO A 109 3.04 12.82 5.41
C PRO A 109 4.48 13.36 5.41
N TYR A 110 5.43 12.58 5.91
CA TYR A 110 6.82 13.00 6.00
C TYR A 110 7.60 12.84 4.70
N GLY A 111 6.99 12.23 3.68
CA GLY A 111 7.66 11.72 2.49
C GLY A 111 8.41 10.43 2.76
N GLY A 112 9.04 9.90 1.71
CA GLY A 112 9.91 8.73 1.77
C GLY A 112 11.31 9.08 1.26
N TYR A 113 12.32 8.45 1.85
CA TYR A 113 13.71 8.58 1.41
C TYR A 113 14.23 7.21 1.02
N GLU A 114 14.71 7.09 -0.19
CA GLU A 114 15.46 5.91 -0.64
C GLU A 114 16.95 6.20 -0.48
N LEU A 115 17.63 5.32 0.24
CA LEU A 115 19.06 5.41 0.49
C LEU A 115 19.79 4.24 -0.20
N PHE A 116 21.03 4.47 -0.59
CA PHE A 116 21.86 3.50 -1.28
C PHE A 116 23.17 3.31 -0.54
N LEU A 117 23.58 2.05 -0.38
CA LEU A 117 24.89 1.73 0.19
C LEU A 117 26.00 2.10 -0.78
N LYS A 118 27.17 2.47 -0.28
CA LYS A 118 28.33 2.85 -1.13
C LYS A 118 28.81 1.70 -2.03
N GLU A 119 28.54 0.46 -1.65
CA GLU A 119 28.85 -0.72 -2.45
C GLU A 119 27.93 -0.88 -3.69
N ASP A 120 26.77 -0.21 -3.70
CA ASP A 120 25.78 -0.26 -4.78
C ASP A 120 25.93 0.93 -5.76
N GLU A 121 27.14 1.42 -5.97
CA GLU A 121 27.40 2.66 -6.73
C GLU A 121 26.80 2.66 -8.15
N SER A 122 26.89 1.55 -8.87
CA SER A 122 26.33 1.48 -10.23
C SER A 122 24.81 1.65 -10.25
N PHE A 123 24.13 1.02 -9.28
CA PHE A 123 22.69 1.10 -9.15
C PHE A 123 22.22 2.46 -8.65
N TYR A 124 22.95 3.04 -7.69
CA TYR A 124 22.74 4.42 -7.26
C TYR A 124 22.81 5.40 -8.44
N ASN A 125 23.87 5.32 -9.24
CA ASN A 125 24.07 6.19 -10.40
C ASN A 125 22.96 6.00 -11.45
N GLU A 126 22.52 4.76 -11.70
CA GLU A 126 21.37 4.50 -12.57
C GLU A 126 20.11 5.19 -12.06
N CYS A 127 19.78 5.04 -10.77
CA CYS A 127 18.60 5.66 -10.15
C CYS A 127 18.66 7.20 -10.27
N ILE A 128 19.78 7.82 -9.91
CA ILE A 128 19.95 9.27 -10.01
C ILE A 128 19.77 9.78 -11.45
N GLN A 129 20.35 9.08 -12.43
CA GLN A 129 20.25 9.47 -13.85
C GLN A 129 18.83 9.32 -14.39
N LYS A 130 18.06 8.38 -13.85
CA LYS A 130 16.68 8.10 -14.28
C LYS A 130 15.63 9.01 -13.66
N ILE A 131 15.95 9.82 -12.62
CA ILE A 131 14.99 10.73 -11.98
C ILE A 131 14.21 11.58 -13.00
N PRO A 132 14.84 12.29 -13.96
CA PRO A 132 14.10 13.13 -14.91
C PRO A 132 13.14 12.30 -15.77
N PHE A 133 13.60 11.17 -16.29
CA PHE A 133 12.79 10.29 -17.12
C PHE A 133 11.57 9.73 -16.35
N ILE A 134 11.78 9.23 -15.13
CA ILE A 134 10.68 8.71 -14.31
C ILE A 134 9.69 9.83 -13.98
N ASN A 135 10.17 11.00 -13.58
CA ASN A 135 9.29 12.15 -13.35
C ASN A 135 8.46 12.50 -14.57
N ASP A 136 9.04 12.51 -15.77
CA ASP A 136 8.31 12.83 -17.00
C ASP A 136 7.18 11.85 -17.29
N ILE A 137 7.41 10.53 -17.16
CA ILE A 137 6.39 9.52 -17.47
C ILE A 137 5.25 9.48 -16.44
N ILE A 138 5.52 9.84 -15.16
CA ILE A 138 4.48 9.86 -14.11
C ILE A 138 3.87 11.25 -13.88
N LYS A 139 4.42 12.30 -14.45
CA LYS A 139 3.92 13.70 -14.34
C LYS A 139 2.43 13.85 -14.65
N PRO A 140 1.83 13.14 -15.63
CA PRO A 140 0.40 13.21 -15.86
C PRO A 140 -0.46 12.83 -14.65
N LEU A 141 0.04 11.94 -13.77
CA LEU A 141 -0.65 11.49 -12.56
C LEU A 141 -0.55 12.49 -11.41
N PHE A 142 0.63 13.07 -11.20
CA PHE A 142 0.94 13.88 -10.01
C PHE A 142 0.97 15.39 -10.30
N LYS A 143 1.04 15.80 -11.59
CA LYS A 143 1.13 17.19 -12.07
C LYS A 143 2.36 17.96 -11.58
N THR A 144 3.31 17.27 -11.03
CA THR A 144 4.59 17.79 -10.54
C THR A 144 5.64 16.68 -10.59
N ASP A 145 6.89 17.04 -10.38
CA ASP A 145 7.95 16.07 -10.19
C ASP A 145 7.76 15.35 -8.84
N VAL A 146 7.95 14.05 -8.85
CA VAL A 146 7.74 13.17 -7.67
C VAL A 146 9.05 12.88 -6.98
N PHE A 147 10.10 12.56 -7.75
CA PHE A 147 11.39 12.20 -7.20
C PHE A 147 12.38 13.36 -7.29
N SER A 148 13.04 13.65 -6.19
CA SER A 148 14.12 14.63 -6.13
C SER A 148 15.34 14.07 -5.41
N LYS A 149 16.51 14.62 -5.76
CA LYS A 149 17.75 14.32 -5.07
C LYS A 149 17.90 15.28 -3.88
N GLU A 150 18.10 14.74 -2.67
CA GLU A 150 18.34 15.50 -1.46
C GLU A 150 19.59 15.04 -0.72
N ILE A 151 20.27 15.95 -0.04
CA ILE A 151 21.44 15.64 0.78
C ILE A 151 20.98 14.90 2.04
N ASP A 152 21.73 13.88 2.44
CA ASP A 152 21.51 13.18 3.70
C ASP A 152 21.68 14.12 4.90
N ARG A 153 20.56 14.37 5.57
CA ARG A 153 20.51 15.17 6.81
C ARG A 153 20.41 14.30 8.07
N PHE A 154 20.38 12.98 7.91
CA PHE A 154 20.22 12.04 9.00
C PHE A 154 21.56 11.51 9.51
N ASN A 155 22.67 11.79 8.80
CA ASN A 155 24.02 11.34 9.09
C ASN A 155 24.17 9.81 9.15
N PHE A 156 23.55 9.10 8.22
CA PHE A 156 23.75 7.66 8.10
C PHE A 156 25.17 7.32 7.65
N GLY A 157 25.77 6.31 8.30
CA GLY A 157 27.09 5.80 7.88
C GLY A 157 26.97 4.81 6.71
N GLY A 158 27.97 4.80 5.80
CA GLY A 158 28.07 3.77 4.75
C GLY A 158 27.18 3.96 3.53
N ILE A 159 26.45 5.07 3.44
CA ILE A 159 25.57 5.40 2.32
C ILE A 159 26.15 6.53 1.44
N PHE A 160 25.57 6.74 0.25
CA PHE A 160 25.82 7.92 -0.55
C PHE A 160 25.26 9.18 0.12
N GLU A 161 25.92 10.32 -0.12
CA GLU A 161 25.55 11.61 0.46
C GLU A 161 24.15 12.09 0.01
N ASN A 162 23.73 11.70 -1.19
CA ASN A 162 22.42 12.08 -1.70
C ASN A 162 21.46 10.91 -1.61
N LEU A 163 20.27 11.21 -1.08
CA LEU A 163 19.11 10.33 -1.02
C LEU A 163 18.14 10.72 -2.15
N ILE A 164 17.23 9.81 -2.49
CA ILE A 164 16.13 10.12 -3.40
C ILE A 164 14.87 10.29 -2.56
N PHE A 165 14.28 11.48 -2.65
CA PHE A 165 13.11 11.85 -1.86
C PHE A 165 11.82 11.79 -2.70
N ASN A 166 10.75 11.31 -2.09
CA ASN A 166 9.39 11.28 -2.64
C ASN A 166 8.41 11.92 -1.64
N PRO A 167 7.89 13.15 -1.90
CA PRO A 167 6.98 13.83 -0.99
C PRO A 167 5.57 13.22 -0.90
N PHE A 168 5.22 12.32 -1.81
CA PHE A 168 3.90 11.68 -1.85
C PHE A 168 3.80 10.42 -0.99
N GLU A 169 4.89 10.00 -0.38
CA GLU A 169 4.91 8.90 0.58
C GLU A 169 4.57 9.36 1.99
N ALA A 170 4.12 8.42 2.79
CA ALA A 170 3.75 8.67 4.18
C ALA A 170 4.04 7.43 5.04
N GLN A 171 3.98 7.63 6.34
CA GLN A 171 3.97 6.58 7.35
C GLN A 171 2.55 6.39 7.86
N ILE A 172 2.14 5.15 8.16
CA ILE A 172 0.88 4.83 8.83
C ILE A 172 1.12 3.85 9.98
N ASP A 173 0.21 3.85 10.95
CA ASP A 173 0.09 2.79 11.95
C ASP A 173 -0.74 1.63 11.37
N THR A 174 -0.07 0.52 11.02
CA THR A 174 -0.72 -0.65 10.44
C THR A 174 -1.63 -1.38 11.41
N GLY A 175 -1.35 -1.31 12.71
CA GLY A 175 -2.20 -1.86 13.76
C GLY A 175 -3.53 -1.12 13.83
N ASN A 176 -3.47 0.21 13.91
CA ASN A 176 -4.66 1.07 13.89
C ASN A 176 -5.45 0.90 12.59
N MET A 177 -4.77 0.83 11.44
CA MET A 177 -5.39 0.59 10.14
C MET A 177 -6.20 -0.72 10.14
N MET A 178 -5.59 -1.82 10.54
CA MET A 178 -6.25 -3.13 10.54
C MET A 178 -7.39 -3.21 11.56
N GLN A 179 -7.21 -2.61 12.75
CA GLN A 179 -8.27 -2.54 13.76
C GLN A 179 -9.47 -1.74 13.26
N ALA A 180 -9.23 -0.61 12.60
CA ALA A 180 -10.28 0.22 12.04
C ALA A 180 -11.03 -0.48 10.88
N LEU A 181 -10.30 -1.17 10.00
CA LEU A 181 -10.91 -1.96 8.94
C LEU A 181 -11.78 -3.09 9.48
N LEU A 182 -11.31 -3.83 10.49
CA LEU A 182 -12.09 -4.90 11.14
C LEU A 182 -13.37 -4.39 11.81
N LYS A 183 -13.32 -3.17 12.38
CA LYS A 183 -14.53 -2.57 12.99
C LYS A 183 -15.52 -2.04 11.96
N LYS A 184 -15.05 -1.70 10.76
CA LYS A 184 -15.87 -1.08 9.71
C LYS A 184 -16.52 -2.12 8.80
N ALA A 185 -15.87 -3.28 8.57
CA ALA A 185 -16.35 -4.36 7.73
C ALA A 185 -17.36 -5.27 8.45
#